data_132914939858f37603197b7db22428c6
#
_entry.id   132914939858f37603197b7db22428c6
#
_cell.length_a   1.000
_cell.length_b   1.000
_cell.length_c   1.000
_cell.angle_alpha   90.00
_cell.angle_beta   90.00
_cell.angle_gamma   90.00
#
_symmetry.space_group_name_H-M   'P 1'
#
loop_
_entity.id
_entity.type
_entity.pdbx_description
1 polymer ?
#
loop_
_entity_poly.entity_id
_entity_poly.type
_entity_poly.pdbx_seq_one_letter_code
_entity_poly.pdbx_strand_id
1 'polypeptide(L)'
;DRLGVYFIEQGAAQRGSKVIYDRARSSAAELQPGMLDWRAIFTAADADWFHWTGITPALTESAAATCREAIGIAHELGLTISCDLNYRHALWKWGKTSAEVMPDLVAQSDVVVGNTETVHTMFGLKPRDPAADLIDQNRDVAEQLAERCPQLKTIAFTTRASHSASHNTWSAVLWQRGQF
;
A
#
# COMPACT_ATOMS: atom_id res chain seq x y z
N ASP A 1 -18.06 -15.23 12.38
CA ASP A 1 -16.72 -14.66 12.23
C ASP A 1 -15.75 -15.70 11.71
N ARG A 2 -15.01 -15.38 10.64
CA ARG A 2 -13.98 -16.27 10.08
C ARG A 2 -12.73 -15.50 9.71
N LEU A 3 -11.59 -16.18 9.68
CA LEU A 3 -10.38 -15.64 9.12
C LEU A 3 -10.44 -15.65 7.59
N GLY A 4 -9.89 -14.61 6.98
CA GLY A 4 -9.58 -14.64 5.56
C GLY A 4 -8.38 -15.54 5.30
N VAL A 5 -8.47 -16.38 4.27
CA VAL A 5 -7.39 -17.27 3.86
C VAL A 5 -6.99 -17.02 2.42
N TYR A 6 -5.83 -17.54 2.05
CA TYR A 6 -5.42 -17.61 0.65
C TYR A 6 -4.73 -18.94 0.39
N PHE A 7 -4.80 -19.38 -0.85
CA PHE A 7 -4.16 -20.60 -1.33
C PHE A 7 -3.09 -20.23 -2.35
N ILE A 8 -1.91 -20.83 -2.21
CA ILE A 8 -0.82 -20.64 -3.18
C ILE A 8 -0.56 -21.96 -3.88
N GLU A 9 -0.68 -21.95 -5.21
CA GLU A 9 -0.11 -22.95 -6.07
C GLU A 9 1.28 -22.49 -6.48
N GLN A 10 2.32 -23.17 -6.02
CA GLN A 10 3.69 -22.79 -6.35
C GLN A 10 3.97 -22.97 -7.83
N GLY A 11 4.58 -21.98 -8.43
CA GLY A 11 5.11 -22.07 -9.78
C GLY A 11 6.36 -22.93 -9.86
N ALA A 12 6.65 -23.45 -11.05
CA ALA A 12 7.86 -24.19 -11.33
C ALA A 12 8.40 -23.81 -12.73
N ALA A 13 9.71 -23.66 -12.84
CA ALA A 13 10.39 -23.26 -14.08
C ALA A 13 9.81 -21.97 -14.70
N GLN A 14 9.11 -22.09 -15.83
CA GLN A 14 8.49 -20.97 -16.55
C GLN A 14 7.04 -20.67 -16.07
N ARG A 15 6.45 -21.56 -15.31
CA ARG A 15 5.06 -21.38 -14.81
C ARG A 15 5.09 -20.54 -13.54
N GLY A 16 4.46 -19.36 -13.58
CA GLY A 16 4.27 -18.48 -12.41
C GLY A 16 3.41 -19.11 -11.33
N SER A 17 3.59 -18.66 -10.08
CA SER A 17 2.71 -19.03 -8.96
C SER A 17 1.32 -18.44 -9.14
N LYS A 18 0.29 -19.18 -8.69
CA LYS A 18 -1.10 -18.72 -8.66
C LYS A 18 -1.56 -18.53 -7.22
N VAL A 19 -2.17 -17.39 -6.94
CA VAL A 19 -2.75 -17.10 -5.62
C VAL A 19 -4.26 -16.94 -5.75
N ILE A 20 -4.99 -17.64 -4.90
CA ILE A 20 -6.45 -17.56 -4.79
C ILE A 20 -6.78 -17.01 -3.41
N TYR A 21 -7.48 -15.87 -3.35
CA TYR A 21 -7.91 -15.25 -2.11
C TYR A 21 -9.34 -15.67 -1.78
N ASP A 22 -9.55 -16.17 -0.55
CA ASP A 22 -10.85 -16.38 0.07
C ASP A 22 -10.96 -15.47 1.29
N ARG A 23 -11.33 -14.22 1.07
CA ARG A 23 -11.44 -13.16 2.09
C ARG A 23 -12.86 -12.59 2.23
N ALA A 24 -13.79 -12.98 1.38
CA ALA A 24 -15.17 -12.54 1.48
C ALA A 24 -15.78 -12.97 2.82
N ARG A 25 -16.51 -12.05 3.47
CA ARG A 25 -17.12 -12.28 4.79
C ARG A 25 -16.12 -12.75 5.86
N SER A 26 -14.86 -12.35 5.74
CA SER A 26 -13.90 -12.50 6.84
C SER A 26 -14.06 -11.37 7.85
N SER A 27 -13.62 -11.56 9.09
CA SER A 27 -13.68 -10.51 10.13
C SER A 27 -13.05 -9.20 9.66
N ALA A 28 -11.95 -9.26 8.91
CA ALA A 28 -11.31 -8.07 8.33
C ALA A 28 -12.14 -7.41 7.22
N ALA A 29 -12.89 -8.19 6.43
CA ALA A 29 -13.77 -7.65 5.38
C ALA A 29 -15.07 -7.06 5.93
N GLU A 30 -15.46 -7.48 7.14
CA GLU A 30 -16.67 -7.01 7.84
C GLU A 30 -16.40 -5.88 8.85
N LEU A 31 -15.16 -5.39 8.94
CA LEU A 31 -14.81 -4.23 9.75
C LEU A 31 -15.66 -3.01 9.35
N GLN A 32 -16.17 -2.31 10.35
CA GLN A 32 -16.91 -1.07 10.15
C GLN A 32 -16.34 0.05 11.04
N PRO A 33 -16.44 1.30 10.64
CA PRO A 33 -16.08 2.43 11.48
C PRO A 33 -16.79 2.36 12.85
N GLY A 34 -16.07 2.69 13.90
CA GLY A 34 -16.56 2.64 15.28
C GLY A 34 -16.54 1.26 15.94
N MET A 35 -16.19 0.18 15.22
CA MET A 35 -16.03 -1.16 15.84
C MET A 35 -14.80 -1.27 16.74
N LEU A 36 -13.77 -0.47 16.48
CA LEU A 36 -12.53 -0.46 17.23
C LEU A 36 -12.31 0.93 17.83
N ASP A 37 -12.01 0.99 19.12
CA ASP A 37 -11.55 2.22 19.75
C ASP A 37 -10.07 2.42 19.44
N TRP A 38 -9.78 3.01 18.28
CA TRP A 38 -8.41 3.26 17.81
C TRP A 38 -7.61 4.11 18.78
N ARG A 39 -8.25 5.10 19.42
CA ARG A 39 -7.57 5.97 20.40
C ARG A 39 -7.13 5.17 21.61
N ALA A 40 -8.01 4.35 22.17
CA ALA A 40 -7.67 3.47 23.29
C ALA A 40 -6.59 2.46 22.89
N ILE A 41 -6.66 1.87 21.69
CA ILE A 41 -5.67 0.91 21.17
C ILE A 41 -4.30 1.56 21.05
N PHE A 42 -4.17 2.72 20.40
CA PHE A 42 -2.89 3.40 20.20
C PHE A 42 -2.29 3.90 21.54
N THR A 43 -3.14 4.43 22.43
CA THR A 43 -2.69 4.90 23.75
C THR A 43 -2.25 3.74 24.65
N ALA A 44 -3.01 2.64 24.70
CA ALA A 44 -2.65 1.48 25.52
C ALA A 44 -1.37 0.76 25.02
N ALA A 45 -1.10 0.85 23.73
CA ALA A 45 0.12 0.30 23.12
C ALA A 45 1.33 1.24 23.24
N ASP A 46 1.17 2.48 23.73
CA ASP A 46 2.21 3.54 23.72
C ASP A 46 2.82 3.66 22.31
N ALA A 47 1.94 3.74 21.29
CA ALA A 47 2.34 3.63 19.90
C ALA A 47 2.92 4.96 19.40
N ASP A 48 4.10 4.90 18.77
CA ASP A 48 4.72 6.01 18.04
C ASP A 48 4.52 5.89 16.52
N TRP A 49 4.08 4.71 16.06
CA TRP A 49 4.01 4.38 14.64
C TRP A 49 2.77 3.55 14.33
N PHE A 50 2.03 3.97 13.33
CA PHE A 50 0.91 3.22 12.76
C PHE A 50 1.23 2.80 11.33
N HIS A 51 1.20 1.49 11.06
CA HIS A 51 1.36 0.96 9.70
C HIS A 51 0.05 0.39 9.17
N TRP A 52 -0.32 0.79 7.95
CA TRP A 52 -1.47 0.24 7.25
C TRP A 52 -1.09 -0.26 5.85
N THR A 53 -1.94 -1.07 5.26
CA THR A 53 -1.69 -1.68 3.95
C THR A 53 -2.87 -1.42 3.00
N GLY A 54 -2.58 -1.18 1.72
CA GLY A 54 -3.56 -1.01 0.66
C GLY A 54 -4.45 -2.24 0.41
N ILE A 55 -4.18 -3.37 1.07
CA ILE A 55 -5.09 -4.52 1.08
C ILE A 55 -6.37 -4.21 1.86
N THR A 56 -6.28 -3.53 3.00
CA THR A 56 -7.44 -3.24 3.84
C THR A 56 -8.53 -2.46 3.09
N PRO A 57 -8.26 -1.29 2.49
CA PRO A 57 -9.27 -0.54 1.75
C PRO A 57 -9.73 -1.23 0.46
N ALA A 58 -9.00 -2.24 -0.03
CA ALA A 58 -9.39 -3.01 -1.20
C ALA A 58 -10.50 -4.04 -0.93
N LEU A 59 -10.76 -4.41 0.33
CA LEU A 59 -11.67 -5.49 0.68
C LEU A 59 -13.14 -5.09 0.53
N THR A 60 -13.54 -3.96 1.14
CA THR A 60 -14.91 -3.45 1.15
C THR A 60 -14.91 -1.93 1.37
N GLU A 61 -16.03 -1.28 1.09
CA GLU A 61 -16.22 0.14 1.38
C GLU A 61 -16.07 0.44 2.87
N SER A 62 -16.65 -0.40 3.73
CA SER A 62 -16.56 -0.25 5.19
C SER A 62 -15.13 -0.43 5.70
N ALA A 63 -14.36 -1.37 5.16
CA ALA A 63 -12.95 -1.54 5.50
C ALA A 63 -12.09 -0.33 5.06
N ALA A 64 -12.40 0.27 3.91
CA ALA A 64 -11.77 1.53 3.49
C ALA A 64 -12.11 2.69 4.42
N ALA A 65 -13.37 2.79 4.86
CA ALA A 65 -13.80 3.80 5.83
C ALA A 65 -13.15 3.59 7.21
N THR A 66 -13.04 2.36 7.68
CA THR A 66 -12.34 2.01 8.93
C THR A 66 -10.83 2.34 8.85
N CYS A 67 -10.21 2.09 7.69
CA CYS A 67 -8.82 2.47 7.47
C CYS A 67 -8.63 3.99 7.57
N ARG A 68 -9.54 4.77 6.98
CA ARG A 68 -9.54 6.25 7.06
C ARG A 68 -9.71 6.73 8.50
N GLU A 69 -10.61 6.12 9.27
CA GLU A 69 -10.82 6.41 10.70
C GLU A 69 -9.53 6.19 11.50
N ALA A 70 -8.88 5.03 11.32
CA ALA A 70 -7.63 4.71 12.01
C ALA A 70 -6.50 5.69 11.68
N ILE A 71 -6.34 6.04 10.39
CA ILE A 71 -5.37 7.03 9.92
C ILE A 71 -5.64 8.40 10.56
N GLY A 72 -6.89 8.84 10.58
CA GLY A 72 -7.28 10.13 11.18
C GLY A 72 -6.94 10.20 12.67
N ILE A 73 -7.26 9.15 13.43
CA ILE A 73 -6.95 9.08 14.87
C ILE A 73 -5.43 8.99 15.11
N ALA A 74 -4.69 8.22 14.30
CA ALA A 74 -3.25 8.17 14.38
C ALA A 74 -2.60 9.56 14.13
N HIS A 75 -3.13 10.29 13.15
CA HIS A 75 -2.69 11.66 12.86
C HIS A 75 -2.98 12.62 14.03
N GLU A 76 -4.18 12.56 14.62
CA GLU A 76 -4.53 13.37 15.80
C GLU A 76 -3.64 13.10 17.01
N LEU A 77 -3.17 11.87 17.16
CA LEU A 77 -2.25 11.47 18.23
C LEU A 77 -0.78 11.75 17.91
N GLY A 78 -0.48 12.23 16.71
CA GLY A 78 0.88 12.56 16.29
C GLY A 78 1.75 11.35 15.96
N LEU A 79 1.16 10.19 15.67
CA LEU A 79 1.90 9.00 15.26
C LEU A 79 2.55 9.20 13.89
N THR A 80 3.68 8.56 13.67
CA THR A 80 4.21 8.38 12.31
C THR A 80 3.34 7.38 11.57
N ILE A 81 2.83 7.75 10.40
CA ILE A 81 1.93 6.92 9.62
C ILE A 81 2.64 6.38 8.38
N SER A 82 2.65 5.07 8.22
CA SER A 82 3.24 4.41 7.04
C SER A 82 2.23 3.55 6.30
N CYS A 83 2.39 3.49 4.98
CA CYS A 83 1.57 2.70 4.07
C CYS A 83 2.44 1.78 3.20
N ASP A 84 2.08 0.50 3.12
CA ASP A 84 2.45 -0.34 1.97
C ASP A 84 1.31 -0.29 0.94
N LEU A 85 1.58 0.25 -0.25
CA LEU A 85 0.58 0.37 -1.32
C LEU A 85 -0.04 -0.95 -1.71
N ASN A 86 0.73 -2.02 -1.70
CA ASN A 86 0.33 -3.44 -1.74
C ASN A 86 -0.84 -3.74 -2.68
N TYR A 87 -0.79 -3.24 -3.91
CA TYR A 87 -1.87 -3.38 -4.88
C TYR A 87 -2.16 -4.85 -5.20
N ARG A 88 -3.45 -5.20 -5.15
CA ARG A 88 -3.97 -6.52 -5.52
C ARG A 88 -5.24 -6.35 -6.34
N HIS A 89 -5.11 -6.36 -7.67
CA HIS A 89 -6.24 -6.18 -8.60
C HIS A 89 -7.46 -7.04 -8.24
N ALA A 90 -7.23 -8.29 -7.82
CA ALA A 90 -8.29 -9.24 -7.50
C ALA A 90 -9.18 -8.86 -6.29
N LEU A 91 -8.75 -7.89 -5.46
CA LEU A 91 -9.48 -7.46 -4.26
C LEU A 91 -10.40 -6.26 -4.50
N TRP A 92 -10.10 -5.39 -5.47
CA TRP A 92 -10.88 -4.18 -5.78
C TRP A 92 -12.16 -4.54 -6.54
N LYS A 93 -13.22 -4.97 -5.81
CA LYS A 93 -14.47 -5.49 -6.39
C LYS A 93 -15.74 -4.89 -5.78
N TRP A 94 -15.64 -3.87 -4.94
CA TRP A 94 -16.76 -3.29 -4.22
C TRP A 94 -17.30 -1.98 -4.85
N GLY A 95 -17.02 -1.75 -6.12
CA GLY A 95 -17.58 -0.63 -6.89
C GLY A 95 -16.66 0.57 -7.07
N LYS A 96 -15.51 0.63 -6.36
CA LYS A 96 -14.48 1.66 -6.57
C LYS A 96 -13.15 1.04 -6.96
N THR A 97 -12.36 1.83 -7.68
CA THR A 97 -10.98 1.50 -8.06
C THR A 97 -9.98 1.97 -7.00
N SER A 98 -8.77 1.41 -7.03
CA SER A 98 -7.68 1.90 -6.18
C SER A 98 -7.34 3.37 -6.46
N ALA A 99 -7.49 3.84 -7.70
CA ALA A 99 -7.22 5.23 -8.06
C ALA A 99 -8.24 6.22 -7.47
N GLU A 100 -9.45 5.77 -7.13
CA GLU A 100 -10.46 6.62 -6.49
C GLU A 100 -10.33 6.67 -4.96
N VAL A 101 -9.65 5.71 -4.36
CA VAL A 101 -9.63 5.54 -2.89
C VAL A 101 -8.26 5.82 -2.29
N MET A 102 -7.20 5.29 -2.89
CA MET A 102 -5.86 5.30 -2.30
C MET A 102 -5.22 6.69 -2.19
N PRO A 103 -5.38 7.62 -3.16
CA PRO A 103 -4.75 8.93 -3.07
C PRO A 103 -5.09 9.69 -1.79
N ASP A 104 -6.35 9.69 -1.37
CA ASP A 104 -6.81 10.39 -0.17
C ASP A 104 -6.26 9.77 1.13
N LEU A 105 -6.09 8.45 1.17
CA LEU A 105 -5.52 7.75 2.32
C LEU A 105 -4.01 7.94 2.40
N VAL A 106 -3.32 7.84 1.27
CA VAL A 106 -1.86 8.01 1.18
C VAL A 106 -1.44 9.44 1.48
N ALA A 107 -2.25 10.44 1.09
CA ALA A 107 -1.98 11.85 1.37
C ALA A 107 -1.88 12.18 2.87
N GLN A 108 -2.34 11.28 3.74
CA GLN A 108 -2.26 11.42 5.20
C GLN A 108 -1.11 10.60 5.81
N SER A 109 -0.27 9.98 4.99
CA SER A 109 0.86 9.16 5.45
C SER A 109 2.17 9.92 5.39
N ASP A 110 3.10 9.59 6.29
CA ASP A 110 4.48 10.12 6.31
C ASP A 110 5.42 9.27 5.46
N VAL A 111 5.14 7.97 5.36
CA VAL A 111 6.01 6.98 4.72
C VAL A 111 5.19 6.11 3.78
N VAL A 112 5.70 5.92 2.56
CA VAL A 112 5.11 4.99 1.57
C VAL A 112 6.14 3.95 1.17
N VAL A 113 5.69 2.70 1.14
CA VAL A 113 6.40 1.57 0.55
C VAL A 113 5.61 1.05 -0.66
N GLY A 114 6.27 0.78 -1.76
CA GLY A 114 5.61 0.29 -2.97
C GLY A 114 6.56 0.08 -4.13
N ASN A 115 6.04 0.26 -5.34
CA ASN A 115 6.80 0.28 -6.58
C ASN A 115 6.15 1.24 -7.59
N THR A 116 6.87 1.60 -8.64
CA THR A 116 6.41 2.56 -9.65
C THR A 116 5.18 2.08 -10.42
N GLU A 117 5.02 0.79 -10.66
CA GLU A 117 3.83 0.21 -11.31
C GLU A 117 2.56 0.42 -10.46
N THR A 118 2.69 0.19 -9.14
CA THR A 118 1.59 0.44 -8.20
C THR A 118 1.25 1.92 -8.10
N VAL A 119 2.27 2.79 -8.08
CA VAL A 119 2.06 4.25 -8.10
C VAL A 119 1.37 4.67 -9.40
N HIS A 120 1.77 4.11 -10.54
CA HIS A 120 1.07 4.36 -11.79
C HIS A 120 -0.41 3.96 -11.71
N THR A 121 -0.70 2.77 -11.20
CA THR A 121 -2.08 2.25 -11.09
C THR A 121 -2.96 3.11 -10.18
N MET A 122 -2.43 3.61 -9.06
CA MET A 122 -3.18 4.34 -8.05
C MET A 122 -3.23 5.86 -8.27
N PHE A 123 -2.17 6.44 -8.86
CA PHE A 123 -2.00 7.88 -8.99
C PHE A 123 -1.90 8.38 -10.43
N GLY A 124 -1.75 7.46 -11.41
CA GLY A 124 -1.55 7.80 -12.82
C GLY A 124 -0.14 8.30 -13.14
N LEU A 125 0.77 8.32 -12.16
CA LEU A 125 2.13 8.85 -12.32
C LEU A 125 3.02 7.85 -13.09
N LYS A 126 3.85 8.38 -13.99
CA LYS A 126 4.81 7.62 -14.80
C LYS A 126 6.13 8.37 -14.88
N PRO A 127 7.24 7.69 -15.16
CA PRO A 127 8.47 8.36 -15.50
C PRO A 127 8.27 9.34 -16.65
N ARG A 128 8.76 10.58 -16.50
CA ARG A 128 8.73 11.61 -17.55
C ARG A 128 9.60 11.23 -18.73
N ASP A 129 10.72 10.53 -18.44
CA ASP A 129 11.58 9.91 -19.44
C ASP A 129 11.57 8.38 -19.30
N PRO A 130 10.78 7.65 -20.12
CA PRO A 130 10.76 6.18 -20.10
C PRO A 130 12.06 5.53 -20.59
N ALA A 131 12.96 6.28 -21.24
CA ALA A 131 14.23 5.77 -21.72
C ALA A 131 15.37 5.92 -20.70
N ALA A 132 15.14 6.65 -19.59
CA ALA A 132 16.10 6.78 -18.50
C ALA A 132 16.34 5.41 -17.82
N ASP A 133 17.44 5.30 -17.11
CA ASP A 133 17.70 4.10 -16.33
C ASP A 133 16.67 3.92 -15.20
N LEU A 134 16.60 2.71 -14.65
CA LEU A 134 15.59 2.34 -13.65
C LEU A 134 15.70 3.18 -12.36
N ILE A 135 16.90 3.60 -11.97
CA ILE A 135 17.13 4.42 -10.78
C ILE A 135 16.55 5.81 -10.99
N ASP A 136 16.82 6.42 -12.14
CA ASP A 136 16.32 7.75 -12.50
C ASP A 136 14.79 7.73 -12.71
N GLN A 137 14.23 6.67 -13.31
CA GLN A 137 12.78 6.48 -13.38
C GLN A 137 12.14 6.40 -11.99
N ASN A 138 12.71 5.64 -11.07
CA ASN A 138 12.21 5.54 -9.70
C ASN A 138 12.32 6.88 -8.96
N ARG A 139 13.42 7.63 -9.17
CA ARG A 139 13.59 8.97 -8.59
C ARG A 139 12.50 9.91 -9.06
N ASP A 140 12.31 10.01 -10.36
CA ASP A 140 11.30 10.91 -10.96
C ASP A 140 9.88 10.58 -10.46
N VAL A 141 9.50 9.30 -10.39
CA VAL A 141 8.18 8.91 -9.87
C VAL A 141 8.06 9.20 -8.37
N ALA A 142 9.13 9.03 -7.58
CA ALA A 142 9.11 9.37 -6.16
C ALA A 142 8.94 10.89 -5.94
N GLU A 143 9.61 11.71 -6.73
CA GLU A 143 9.47 13.17 -6.70
C GLU A 143 8.05 13.61 -7.07
N GLN A 144 7.48 13.06 -8.16
CA GLN A 144 6.09 13.34 -8.54
C GLN A 144 5.10 12.92 -7.45
N LEU A 145 5.32 11.77 -6.78
CA LEU A 145 4.47 11.32 -5.69
C LEU A 145 4.58 12.24 -4.47
N ALA A 146 5.78 12.70 -4.14
CA ALA A 146 6.01 13.67 -3.06
C ALA A 146 5.37 15.02 -3.36
N GLU A 147 5.42 15.51 -4.62
CA GLU A 147 4.71 16.71 -5.06
C GLU A 147 3.19 16.55 -4.90
N ARG A 148 2.66 15.36 -5.23
CA ARG A 148 1.22 15.04 -5.13
C ARG A 148 0.75 14.87 -3.69
N CYS A 149 1.62 14.36 -2.80
CA CYS A 149 1.35 14.08 -1.40
C CYS A 149 2.41 14.76 -0.51
N PRO A 150 2.31 16.09 -0.26
CA PRO A 150 3.35 16.86 0.45
C PRO A 150 3.60 16.42 1.89
N GLN A 151 2.70 15.63 2.48
CA GLN A 151 2.87 15.04 3.81
C GLN A 151 3.95 13.96 3.83
N LEU A 152 4.24 13.33 2.69
CA LEU A 152 5.23 12.26 2.60
C LEU A 152 6.64 12.77 2.90
N LYS A 153 7.29 12.12 3.83
CA LYS A 153 8.69 12.37 4.26
C LYS A 153 9.65 11.33 3.68
N THR A 154 9.12 10.11 3.43
CA THR A 154 9.92 8.98 2.96
C THR A 154 9.12 8.13 1.98
N ILE A 155 9.75 7.77 0.86
CA ILE A 155 9.20 6.87 -0.15
C ILE A 155 10.24 5.79 -0.42
N ALA A 156 9.86 4.52 -0.23
CA ALA A 156 10.70 3.37 -0.53
C ALA A 156 10.10 2.59 -1.70
N PHE A 157 10.81 2.54 -2.82
CA PHE A 157 10.39 1.72 -3.96
C PHE A 157 11.22 0.45 -4.05
N THR A 158 10.52 -0.68 -4.12
CA THR A 158 11.12 -1.98 -4.37
C THR A 158 11.09 -2.30 -5.86
N THR A 159 12.16 -2.91 -6.35
CA THR A 159 12.27 -3.39 -7.72
C THR A 159 12.56 -4.86 -7.71
N ARG A 160 11.84 -5.62 -8.54
CA ARG A 160 12.03 -7.05 -8.71
C ARG A 160 12.40 -7.36 -10.13
N ALA A 161 13.54 -8.03 -10.32
CA ALA A 161 13.89 -8.67 -11.58
C ALA A 161 13.66 -10.18 -11.46
N SER A 162 12.74 -10.73 -12.26
CA SER A 162 12.40 -12.16 -12.23
C SER A 162 13.20 -12.91 -13.28
N HIS A 163 14.03 -13.86 -12.88
CA HIS A 163 14.81 -14.72 -13.74
C HIS A 163 14.11 -16.06 -14.00
N SER A 164 13.39 -16.56 -12.99
CA SER A 164 12.50 -17.73 -13.06
C SER A 164 11.43 -17.65 -11.98
N ALA A 165 10.53 -18.61 -11.92
CA ALA A 165 9.47 -18.68 -10.88
C ALA A 165 10.04 -18.70 -9.45
N SER A 166 11.26 -19.24 -9.27
CA SER A 166 11.92 -19.39 -7.96
C SER A 166 13.17 -18.53 -7.80
N HIS A 167 13.64 -17.84 -8.85
CA HIS A 167 14.86 -17.02 -8.83
C HIS A 167 14.52 -15.57 -9.18
N ASN A 168 14.69 -14.68 -8.21
CA ASN A 168 14.42 -13.25 -8.35
C ASN A 168 15.52 -12.44 -7.68
N THR A 169 15.87 -11.33 -8.32
CA THR A 169 16.72 -10.30 -7.70
C THR A 169 15.80 -9.19 -7.17
N TRP A 170 16.03 -8.77 -5.94
CA TRP A 170 15.33 -7.65 -5.31
C TRP A 170 16.31 -6.53 -5.04
N SER A 171 15.89 -5.31 -5.33
CA SER A 171 16.56 -4.07 -4.95
C SER A 171 15.55 -3.06 -4.46
N ALA A 172 16.02 -1.99 -3.83
CA ALA A 172 15.18 -0.90 -3.40
C ALA A 172 15.92 0.43 -3.52
N VAL A 173 15.13 1.50 -3.67
CA VAL A 173 15.59 2.87 -3.64
C VAL A 173 14.80 3.62 -2.57
N LEU A 174 15.43 4.61 -1.97
CA LEU A 174 14.82 5.44 -0.94
C LEU A 174 14.89 6.90 -1.36
N TRP A 175 13.74 7.55 -1.35
CA TRP A 175 13.61 9.00 -1.39
C TRP A 175 13.25 9.50 0.01
N GLN A 176 13.96 10.48 0.52
CA GLN A 176 13.70 11.06 1.83
C GLN A 176 13.92 12.57 1.80
N ARG A 177 12.86 13.35 2.02
CA ARG A 177 12.91 14.82 2.12
C ARG A 177 13.68 15.49 0.98
N GLY A 178 13.46 15.06 -0.26
CA GLY A 178 14.14 15.59 -1.44
C GLY A 178 15.51 14.99 -1.75
N GLN A 179 16.00 14.05 -0.94
CA GLN A 179 17.22 13.29 -1.20
C GLN A 179 16.85 11.89 -1.68
N PHE A 180 17.60 11.40 -2.65
CA PHE A 180 17.39 10.09 -3.23
C PHE A 180 18.64 9.24 -3.07
#